data_3ae66fcea2b447949b4538426fd3d77e
#
_entry.id   3ae66fcea2b447949b4538426fd3d77e
#
_cell.length_a   1.000
_cell.length_b   1.000
_cell.length_c   1.000
_cell.angle_alpha   90.00
_cell.angle_beta   90.00
_cell.angle_gamma   90.00
#
_symmetry.space_group_name_H-M   'P 1'
#
loop_
_entity.id
_entity.type
_entity.pdbx_description
1 polymer ?
#
loop_
_entity_poly.entity_id
_entity_poly.type
_entity_poly.pdbx_seq_one_letter_code
_entity_poly.pdbx_strand_id
1 'polypeptide(L)'
;MKPLILCGLILWILVPVASAAADPATTFSRKCSSCHTFGKGVLVGPDLKGATDRHKREWLISWITSSESLIKSGDQQATALFAKFKQRMPDQSLSPGDIGALLDYLASGGPEADALKQQRRAKTATAEEIASGRALFTGERALLKGGGACMSCHRLGDTVAAGGTLGPDLLTAYARYEDKGLAALLARGCFPRALSAAEGAMVTDEESFAVRAFLLHAMKVAR
;
A
#
# COMPACT_ATOMS: atom_id res chain seq x y z
N MET A 1 -34.79 42.76 38.29
CA MET A 1 -33.64 42.48 37.40
C MET A 1 -33.66 41.00 37.05
N LYS A 2 -34.02 40.63 35.81
CA LYS A 2 -34.06 39.22 35.32
C LYS A 2 -32.79 38.95 34.52
N PRO A 3 -32.05 37.84 34.75
CA PRO A 3 -30.92 37.50 33.92
C PRO A 3 -31.38 36.88 32.58
N LEU A 4 -30.90 37.44 31.48
CA LEU A 4 -31.01 36.84 30.15
C LEU A 4 -30.02 35.65 30.07
N ILE A 5 -30.56 34.45 29.90
CA ILE A 5 -29.77 33.24 29.57
C ILE A 5 -29.58 33.23 28.06
N LEU A 6 -28.37 33.56 27.60
CA LEU A 6 -27.97 33.35 26.20
C LEU A 6 -27.74 31.85 26.00
N CYS A 7 -28.68 31.21 25.28
CA CYS A 7 -28.53 29.82 24.83
C CYS A 7 -27.63 29.79 23.58
N GLY A 8 -26.35 29.49 23.75
CA GLY A 8 -25.39 29.38 22.64
C GLY A 8 -25.68 28.11 21.82
N LEU A 9 -26.13 28.29 20.58
CA LEU A 9 -26.26 27.22 19.59
C LEU A 9 -24.86 26.78 19.15
N ILE A 10 -24.39 25.66 19.68
CA ILE A 10 -23.17 25.01 19.19
C ILE A 10 -23.50 24.32 17.88
N LEU A 11 -23.08 24.92 16.76
CA LEU A 11 -23.20 24.36 15.43
C LEU A 11 -22.17 23.25 15.30
N TRP A 12 -22.58 21.99 15.39
CA TRP A 12 -21.73 20.82 15.09
C TRP A 12 -21.47 20.76 13.60
N ILE A 13 -20.26 21.16 13.20
CA ILE A 13 -19.78 20.98 11.83
C ILE A 13 -19.46 19.48 11.66
N LEU A 14 -20.33 18.74 10.98
CA LEU A 14 -20.07 17.39 10.51
C LEU A 14 -18.99 17.47 9.42
N VAL A 15 -17.73 17.28 9.80
CA VAL A 15 -16.64 17.08 8.83
C VAL A 15 -16.82 15.67 8.26
N PRO A 16 -17.02 15.50 6.93
CA PRO A 16 -17.08 14.18 6.34
C PRO A 16 -15.73 13.51 6.52
N VAL A 17 -15.69 12.41 7.27
CA VAL A 17 -14.54 11.52 7.33
C VAL A 17 -14.46 10.82 5.98
N ALA A 18 -13.55 11.26 5.11
CA ALA A 18 -13.25 10.55 3.89
C ALA A 18 -12.71 9.16 4.27
N SER A 19 -13.49 8.12 3.99
CA SER A 19 -13.03 6.74 4.15
C SER A 19 -11.82 6.54 3.24
N ALA A 20 -10.65 6.28 3.81
CA ALA A 20 -9.47 5.96 3.03
C ALA A 20 -9.76 4.71 2.18
N ALA A 21 -9.55 4.81 0.86
CA ALA A 21 -9.69 3.68 -0.04
C ALA A 21 -8.78 2.54 0.42
N ALA A 22 -9.27 1.31 0.38
CA ALA A 22 -8.48 0.15 0.78
C ALA A 22 -7.28 -0.02 -0.17
N ASP A 23 -6.10 -0.26 0.38
CA ASP A 23 -4.89 -0.53 -0.40
C ASP A 23 -5.12 -1.74 -1.33
N PRO A 24 -4.95 -1.60 -2.66
CA PRO A 24 -5.32 -2.64 -3.61
C PRO A 24 -4.44 -3.89 -3.50
N ALA A 25 -3.17 -3.79 -3.10
CA ALA A 25 -2.30 -4.93 -2.85
C ALA A 25 -2.79 -5.75 -1.65
N THR A 26 -3.20 -5.06 -0.58
CA THR A 26 -3.83 -5.68 0.60
C THR A 26 -5.18 -6.31 0.24
N THR A 27 -5.98 -5.63 -0.59
CA THR A 27 -7.27 -6.16 -1.09
C THR A 27 -7.05 -7.44 -1.88
N PHE A 28 -6.10 -7.47 -2.82
CA PHE A 28 -5.75 -8.68 -3.55
C PHE A 28 -5.32 -9.81 -2.61
N SER A 29 -4.39 -9.53 -1.70
CA SER A 29 -3.85 -10.51 -0.77
C SER A 29 -4.93 -11.13 0.14
N ARG A 30 -5.85 -10.32 0.66
CA ARG A 30 -6.86 -10.78 1.64
C ARG A 30 -8.10 -11.41 1.00
N LYS A 31 -8.52 -10.91 -0.18
CA LYS A 31 -9.81 -11.29 -0.78
C LYS A 31 -9.69 -12.17 -2.03
N CYS A 32 -8.58 -12.10 -2.74
CA CYS A 32 -8.43 -12.75 -4.05
C CYS A 32 -7.46 -13.92 -4.05
N SER A 33 -6.33 -13.80 -3.34
CA SER A 33 -5.19 -14.72 -3.46
C SER A 33 -5.45 -16.15 -2.93
N SER A 34 -6.50 -16.34 -2.11
CA SER A 34 -6.90 -17.68 -1.66
C SER A 34 -7.48 -18.55 -2.78
N CYS A 35 -8.07 -17.92 -3.80
CA CYS A 35 -8.71 -18.60 -4.92
C CYS A 35 -8.06 -18.32 -6.28
N HIS A 36 -7.32 -17.22 -6.39
CA HIS A 36 -6.70 -16.76 -7.64
C HIS A 36 -5.20 -16.62 -7.50
N THR A 37 -4.47 -16.98 -8.57
CA THR A 37 -3.06 -16.64 -8.71
C THR A 37 -2.88 -15.38 -9.57
N PHE A 38 -1.65 -14.89 -9.64
CA PHE A 38 -1.22 -13.91 -10.61
C PHE A 38 0.05 -14.41 -11.30
N GLY A 39 -0.07 -14.83 -12.55
CA GLY A 39 1.02 -15.37 -13.36
C GLY A 39 1.45 -16.80 -13.01
N LYS A 40 0.71 -17.53 -12.16
CA LYS A 40 1.07 -18.90 -11.73
C LYS A 40 0.04 -19.95 -12.15
N GLY A 41 -0.86 -19.60 -13.05
CA GLY A 41 -1.89 -20.51 -13.55
C GLY A 41 -3.15 -20.59 -12.67
N VAL A 42 -3.98 -21.57 -12.97
CA VAL A 42 -5.27 -21.78 -12.29
C VAL A 42 -5.05 -22.32 -10.88
N LEU A 43 -5.81 -21.80 -9.90
CA LEU A 43 -5.88 -22.35 -8.56
C LEU A 43 -7.31 -22.92 -8.32
N VAL A 44 -8.19 -22.20 -7.64
CA VAL A 44 -9.62 -22.48 -7.57
C VAL A 44 -10.34 -21.76 -8.70
N GLY A 45 -9.99 -20.51 -8.92
CA GLY A 45 -10.44 -19.66 -10.01
C GLY A 45 -9.33 -19.41 -11.06
N PRO A 46 -9.61 -18.62 -12.09
CA PRO A 46 -8.63 -18.29 -13.13
C PRO A 46 -7.45 -17.49 -12.58
N ASP A 47 -6.33 -17.57 -13.30
CA ASP A 47 -5.20 -16.66 -13.14
C ASP A 47 -5.61 -15.24 -13.51
N LEU A 48 -5.31 -14.27 -12.64
CA LEU A 48 -5.70 -12.87 -12.83
C LEU A 48 -4.72 -12.05 -13.66
N LYS A 49 -3.54 -12.57 -14.00
CA LYS A 49 -2.62 -11.87 -14.91
C LYS A 49 -3.25 -11.69 -16.28
N GLY A 50 -3.32 -10.46 -16.77
CA GLY A 50 -3.99 -10.10 -18.01
C GLY A 50 -5.52 -10.21 -18.00
N ALA A 51 -6.15 -10.33 -16.83
CA ALA A 51 -7.62 -10.33 -16.74
C ALA A 51 -8.23 -9.02 -17.25
N THR A 52 -7.56 -7.90 -17.00
CA THR A 52 -7.94 -6.56 -17.46
C THR A 52 -7.83 -6.37 -18.98
N ASP A 53 -7.04 -7.22 -19.65
CA ASP A 53 -6.91 -7.19 -21.11
C ASP A 53 -7.96 -8.11 -21.79
N ARG A 54 -8.37 -9.18 -21.08
CA ARG A 54 -9.33 -10.16 -21.60
C ARG A 54 -10.78 -9.76 -21.43
N HIS A 55 -11.07 -8.89 -20.45
CA HIS A 55 -12.43 -8.50 -20.09
C HIS A 55 -12.55 -6.99 -19.98
N LYS A 56 -13.70 -6.43 -20.38
CA LYS A 56 -13.98 -5.00 -20.21
C LYS A 56 -14.04 -4.63 -18.73
N ARG A 57 -13.53 -3.44 -18.41
CA ARG A 57 -13.49 -2.91 -17.03
C ARG A 57 -14.86 -2.91 -16.35
N GLU A 58 -15.89 -2.45 -17.07
CA GLU A 58 -17.26 -2.38 -16.56
C GLU A 58 -17.82 -3.76 -16.24
N TRP A 59 -17.48 -4.74 -17.08
CA TRP A 59 -17.87 -6.12 -16.84
C TRP A 59 -17.15 -6.69 -15.62
N LEU A 60 -15.86 -6.43 -15.47
CA LEU A 60 -15.09 -6.87 -14.30
C LEU A 60 -15.60 -6.24 -13.00
N ILE A 61 -15.99 -4.96 -13.01
CA ILE A 61 -16.62 -4.30 -11.87
C ILE A 61 -17.91 -5.03 -11.48
N SER A 62 -18.79 -5.29 -12.44
CA SER A 62 -20.05 -6.00 -12.23
C SER A 62 -19.81 -7.44 -11.73
N TRP A 63 -18.84 -8.15 -12.31
CA TRP A 63 -18.47 -9.50 -11.96
C TRP A 63 -17.96 -9.61 -10.51
N ILE A 64 -17.06 -8.70 -10.09
CA ILE A 64 -16.49 -8.66 -8.73
C ILE A 64 -17.55 -8.24 -7.72
N THR A 65 -18.47 -7.35 -8.10
CA THR A 65 -19.57 -6.89 -7.23
C THR A 65 -20.56 -8.03 -6.98
N SER A 66 -21.04 -8.69 -8.03
CA SER A 66 -21.98 -9.82 -7.90
C SER A 66 -21.90 -10.77 -9.10
N SER A 67 -21.03 -11.76 -8.99
CA SER A 67 -20.88 -12.79 -10.00
C SER A 67 -22.15 -13.63 -10.17
N GLU A 68 -22.85 -13.88 -9.08
CA GLU A 68 -24.10 -14.66 -9.10
C GLU A 68 -25.20 -13.97 -9.90
N SER A 69 -25.33 -12.65 -9.78
CA SER A 69 -26.30 -11.88 -10.56
C SER A 69 -26.02 -11.97 -12.07
N LEU A 70 -24.77 -11.89 -12.49
CA LEU A 70 -24.39 -12.03 -13.90
C LEU A 70 -24.63 -13.46 -14.41
N ILE A 71 -24.36 -14.49 -13.62
CA ILE A 71 -24.66 -15.89 -13.99
C ILE A 71 -26.16 -16.07 -14.15
N LYS A 72 -26.96 -15.58 -13.19
CA LYS A 72 -28.43 -15.69 -13.24
C LYS A 72 -29.07 -14.91 -14.39
N SER A 73 -28.49 -13.80 -14.80
CA SER A 73 -28.96 -13.01 -15.96
C SER A 73 -28.66 -13.68 -17.29
N GLY A 74 -27.88 -14.77 -17.29
CA GLY A 74 -27.47 -15.44 -18.52
C GLY A 74 -26.35 -14.76 -19.28
N ASP A 75 -25.57 -13.87 -18.60
CA ASP A 75 -24.38 -13.27 -19.23
C ASP A 75 -23.45 -14.35 -19.78
N GLN A 76 -23.08 -14.23 -21.05
CA GLN A 76 -22.35 -15.25 -21.77
C GLN A 76 -20.95 -15.54 -21.17
N GLN A 77 -20.23 -14.50 -20.73
CA GLN A 77 -18.92 -14.66 -20.13
C GLN A 77 -19.02 -15.26 -18.73
N ALA A 78 -19.98 -14.81 -17.94
CA ALA A 78 -20.23 -15.31 -16.58
C ALA A 78 -20.62 -16.79 -16.58
N THR A 79 -21.55 -17.17 -17.46
CA THR A 79 -21.99 -18.57 -17.61
C THR A 79 -20.88 -19.47 -18.13
N ALA A 80 -20.04 -19.00 -19.06
CA ALA A 80 -18.88 -19.75 -19.56
C ALA A 80 -17.83 -19.97 -18.44
N LEU A 81 -17.54 -18.95 -17.64
CA LEU A 81 -16.64 -19.08 -16.49
C LEU A 81 -17.18 -20.08 -15.46
N PHE A 82 -18.45 -19.98 -15.11
CA PHE A 82 -19.08 -20.94 -14.21
C PHE A 82 -19.07 -22.36 -14.77
N ALA A 83 -19.36 -22.54 -16.06
CA ALA A 83 -19.30 -23.84 -16.71
C ALA A 83 -17.88 -24.44 -16.69
N LYS A 84 -16.85 -23.60 -16.84
CA LYS A 84 -15.45 -24.02 -16.85
C LYS A 84 -14.94 -24.39 -15.46
N PHE A 85 -15.16 -23.53 -14.46
CA PHE A 85 -14.57 -23.70 -13.13
C PHE A 85 -15.46 -24.47 -12.16
N LYS A 86 -16.76 -24.61 -12.45
CA LYS A 86 -17.77 -25.26 -11.60
C LYS A 86 -17.87 -24.65 -10.18
N GLN A 87 -17.26 -23.49 -9.99
CA GLN A 87 -17.19 -22.76 -8.75
C GLN A 87 -17.73 -21.35 -8.94
N ARG A 88 -18.57 -20.89 -8.03
CA ARG A 88 -19.02 -19.50 -8.00
C ARG A 88 -18.01 -18.63 -7.28
N MET A 89 -17.67 -17.52 -7.87
CA MET A 89 -16.90 -16.50 -7.17
C MET A 89 -17.82 -15.81 -6.17
N PRO A 90 -17.50 -15.76 -4.87
CA PRO A 90 -18.34 -15.05 -3.90
C PRO A 90 -18.27 -13.54 -4.13
N ASP A 91 -19.37 -12.85 -3.78
CA ASP A 91 -19.45 -11.39 -3.83
C ASP A 91 -18.43 -10.78 -2.84
N GLN A 92 -17.67 -9.79 -3.26
CA GLN A 92 -16.50 -9.34 -2.49
C GLN A 92 -16.80 -8.21 -1.49
N SER A 93 -18.01 -7.63 -1.51
CA SER A 93 -18.38 -6.49 -0.65
C SER A 93 -17.36 -5.34 -0.71
N LEU A 94 -16.92 -5.01 -1.92
CA LEU A 94 -16.03 -3.89 -2.22
C LEU A 94 -16.84 -2.75 -2.84
N SER A 95 -16.44 -1.51 -2.56
CA SER A 95 -17.00 -0.36 -3.25
C SER A 95 -16.55 -0.36 -4.73
N PRO A 96 -17.32 0.27 -5.65
CA PRO A 96 -16.88 0.41 -7.05
C PRO A 96 -15.51 1.10 -7.18
N GLY A 97 -15.19 2.03 -6.27
CA GLY A 97 -13.89 2.70 -6.22
C GLY A 97 -12.75 1.74 -5.84
N ASP A 98 -12.96 0.90 -4.82
CA ASP A 98 -11.96 -0.10 -4.41
C ASP A 98 -11.76 -1.17 -5.49
N ILE A 99 -12.84 -1.58 -6.17
CA ILE A 99 -12.73 -2.48 -7.33
C ILE A 99 -11.95 -1.81 -8.45
N GLY A 100 -12.21 -0.52 -8.73
CA GLY A 100 -11.46 0.25 -9.71
C GLY A 100 -9.96 0.28 -9.40
N ALA A 101 -9.59 0.60 -8.16
CA ALA A 101 -8.21 0.61 -7.71
C ALA A 101 -7.56 -0.78 -7.79
N LEU A 102 -8.30 -1.85 -7.46
CA LEU A 102 -7.82 -3.22 -7.60
C LEU A 102 -7.55 -3.58 -9.08
N LEU A 103 -8.42 -3.20 -10.01
CA LEU A 103 -8.23 -3.44 -11.43
C LEU A 103 -7.02 -2.68 -11.98
N ASP A 104 -6.79 -1.43 -11.55
CA ASP A 104 -5.60 -0.66 -11.91
C ASP A 104 -4.32 -1.29 -11.38
N TYR A 105 -4.36 -1.79 -10.15
CA TYR A 105 -3.27 -2.56 -9.55
C TYR A 105 -2.94 -3.81 -10.38
N LEU A 106 -3.94 -4.61 -10.74
CA LEU A 106 -3.74 -5.82 -11.56
C LEU A 106 -3.21 -5.47 -12.96
N ALA A 107 -3.72 -4.41 -13.59
CA ALA A 107 -3.25 -3.93 -14.89
C ALA A 107 -1.80 -3.44 -14.86
N SER A 108 -1.36 -2.84 -13.76
CA SER A 108 0.04 -2.38 -13.58
C SER A 108 1.05 -3.49 -13.25
N GLY A 109 0.61 -4.76 -13.27
CA GLY A 109 1.46 -5.93 -13.01
C GLY A 109 1.26 -6.57 -11.64
N GLY A 110 0.35 -6.04 -10.81
CA GLY A 110 -0.07 -6.65 -9.56
C GLY A 110 1.06 -7.12 -8.64
N PRO A 111 0.93 -8.29 -8.00
CA PRO A 111 1.95 -8.80 -7.08
C PRO A 111 3.32 -9.06 -7.72
N GLU A 112 3.41 -9.31 -9.04
CA GLU A 112 4.70 -9.47 -9.73
C GLU A 112 5.46 -8.14 -9.80
N ALA A 113 4.76 -7.05 -10.13
CA ALA A 113 5.37 -5.71 -10.13
C ALA A 113 5.86 -5.31 -8.74
N ASP A 114 5.08 -5.61 -7.68
CA ASP A 114 5.50 -5.36 -6.30
C ASP A 114 6.74 -6.18 -5.92
N ALA A 115 6.79 -7.46 -6.29
CA ALA A 115 7.95 -8.28 -6.06
C ALA A 115 9.21 -7.73 -6.77
N LEU A 116 9.07 -7.23 -8.02
CA LEU A 116 10.16 -6.58 -8.75
C LEU A 116 10.60 -5.28 -8.07
N LYS A 117 9.67 -4.46 -7.60
CA LYS A 117 9.99 -3.23 -6.84
C LYS A 117 10.75 -3.55 -5.55
N GLN A 118 10.34 -4.57 -4.81
CA GLN A 118 11.02 -5.02 -3.59
C GLN A 118 12.45 -5.54 -3.87
N GLN A 119 12.71 -6.09 -5.06
CA GLN A 119 14.02 -6.56 -5.47
C GLN A 119 14.94 -5.44 -5.93
N ARG A 120 14.44 -4.22 -6.19
CA ARG A 120 15.28 -3.08 -6.57
C ARG A 120 16.31 -2.80 -5.47
N ARG A 121 17.56 -2.66 -5.90
CA ARG A 121 18.67 -2.38 -4.99
C ARG A 121 18.93 -0.89 -4.90
N ALA A 122 19.09 -0.37 -3.70
CA ALA A 122 19.36 1.05 -3.43
C ALA A 122 20.54 1.61 -4.25
N LYS A 123 21.52 0.78 -4.60
CA LYS A 123 22.66 1.18 -5.43
C LYS A 123 22.30 1.58 -6.87
N THR A 124 21.11 1.23 -7.35
CA THR A 124 20.62 1.59 -8.70
C THR A 124 19.68 2.80 -8.68
N ALA A 125 19.56 3.48 -7.55
CA ALA A 125 18.68 4.63 -7.41
C ALA A 125 19.20 5.83 -8.19
N THR A 126 18.27 6.59 -8.76
CA THR A 126 18.55 7.90 -9.36
C THR A 126 18.76 8.98 -8.30
N ALA A 127 19.27 10.14 -8.69
CA ALA A 127 19.42 11.29 -7.79
C ALA A 127 18.07 11.75 -7.22
N GLU A 128 17.01 11.72 -8.04
CA GLU A 128 15.65 12.09 -7.66
C GLU A 128 15.07 11.13 -6.62
N GLU A 129 15.33 9.83 -6.78
CA GLU A 129 14.88 8.82 -5.81
C GLU A 129 15.62 8.95 -4.47
N ILE A 130 16.91 9.29 -4.50
CA ILE A 130 17.69 9.59 -3.29
C ILE A 130 17.15 10.85 -2.62
N ALA A 131 16.89 11.93 -3.37
CA ALA A 131 16.29 13.16 -2.84
C ALA A 131 14.90 12.92 -2.26
N SER A 132 14.08 12.10 -2.93
CA SER A 132 12.79 11.65 -2.45
C SER A 132 12.91 10.91 -1.10
N GLY A 133 13.89 10.01 -0.98
CA GLY A 133 14.17 9.30 0.27
C GLY A 133 14.60 10.23 1.39
N ARG A 134 15.39 11.27 1.09
CA ARG A 134 15.74 12.32 2.05
C ARG A 134 14.49 13.07 2.52
N ALA A 135 13.65 13.51 1.60
CA ALA A 135 12.44 14.26 1.92
C ALA A 135 11.48 13.45 2.83
N LEU A 136 11.36 12.13 2.60
CA LEU A 136 10.60 11.23 3.48
C LEU A 136 11.26 11.07 4.85
N PHE A 137 12.58 10.92 4.89
CA PHE A 137 13.33 10.75 6.12
C PHE A 137 13.23 11.99 7.02
N THR A 138 13.38 13.19 6.45
CA THR A 138 13.35 14.47 7.15
C THR A 138 11.94 14.97 7.47
N GLY A 139 10.92 14.42 6.80
CA GLY A 139 9.53 14.87 6.92
C GLY A 139 9.17 16.07 6.04
N GLU A 140 10.06 16.48 5.13
CA GLU A 140 9.73 17.45 4.06
C GLU A 140 8.60 16.91 3.17
N ARG A 141 8.48 15.58 3.08
CA ARG A 141 7.36 14.86 2.45
C ARG A 141 6.78 13.86 3.43
N ALA A 142 5.44 13.88 3.61
CA ALA A 142 4.74 12.93 4.45
C ALA A 142 4.73 11.52 3.82
N LEU A 143 4.70 10.50 4.67
CA LEU A 143 4.48 9.11 4.26
C LEU A 143 3.03 8.92 3.81
N LEU A 144 2.79 8.22 2.71
CA LEU A 144 1.47 8.00 2.13
C LEU A 144 0.53 7.22 3.05
N LYS A 145 1.08 6.32 3.86
CA LYS A 145 0.31 5.52 4.83
C LYS A 145 0.20 6.18 6.20
N GLY A 146 0.66 7.41 6.33
CA GLY A 146 0.72 8.12 7.61
C GLY A 146 1.93 7.71 8.45
N GLY A 147 2.11 8.39 9.57
CA GLY A 147 3.23 8.19 10.46
C GLY A 147 4.17 9.38 10.51
N GLY A 148 5.04 9.42 11.52
CA GLY A 148 6.05 10.46 11.69
C GLY A 148 7.23 10.27 10.75
N ALA A 149 7.96 11.36 10.50
CA ALA A 149 9.23 11.32 9.80
C ALA A 149 10.24 10.44 10.54
N CYS A 150 11.11 9.74 9.81
CA CYS A 150 12.13 8.88 10.41
C CYS A 150 13.04 9.64 11.38
N MET A 151 13.41 10.89 11.04
CA MET A 151 14.24 11.75 11.86
C MET A 151 13.58 12.17 13.19
N SER A 152 12.28 12.04 13.35
CA SER A 152 11.63 12.33 14.64
C SER A 152 12.12 11.42 15.76
N CYS A 153 12.57 10.20 15.40
CA CYS A 153 13.06 9.20 16.35
C CYS A 153 14.53 8.83 16.14
N HIS A 154 15.05 8.98 14.91
CA HIS A 154 16.37 8.49 14.51
C HIS A 154 17.33 9.61 14.12
N ARG A 155 18.58 9.47 14.50
CA ARG A 155 19.70 10.24 13.97
C ARG A 155 20.22 9.59 12.69
N LEU A 156 20.98 10.37 11.90
CA LEU A 156 21.71 9.91 10.72
C LEU A 156 23.15 10.48 10.76
N GLY A 157 23.88 10.16 11.80
CA GLY A 157 25.18 10.78 12.07
C GLY A 157 25.07 12.30 12.11
N ASP A 158 26.05 12.98 11.49
CA ASP A 158 26.06 14.44 11.31
C ASP A 158 25.52 14.85 9.92
N THR A 159 25.02 13.90 9.13
CA THR A 159 24.56 14.14 7.75
C THR A 159 23.22 14.88 7.67
N VAL A 160 22.42 14.82 8.73
CA VAL A 160 21.17 15.58 8.91
C VAL A 160 21.26 16.34 10.21
N ALA A 161 21.11 17.65 10.14
CA ALA A 161 21.40 18.60 11.22
C ALA A 161 20.63 18.39 12.54
N ALA A 162 19.54 17.62 12.53
CA ALA A 162 18.79 17.27 13.73
C ALA A 162 18.14 15.90 13.55
N GLY A 163 18.21 15.05 14.55
CA GLY A 163 17.55 13.74 14.57
C GLY A 163 17.22 13.33 15.99
N GLY A 164 16.12 12.61 16.15
CA GLY A 164 15.69 12.10 17.44
C GLY A 164 16.66 11.04 17.99
N THR A 165 16.60 10.84 19.31
CA THR A 165 17.42 9.86 20.04
C THR A 165 16.58 8.72 20.63
N LEU A 166 15.32 8.62 20.24
CA LEU A 166 14.42 7.54 20.66
C LEU A 166 14.75 6.21 19.99
N GLY A 167 15.28 6.26 18.77
CA GLY A 167 15.75 5.12 18.02
C GLY A 167 17.27 5.13 17.81
N PRO A 168 17.85 4.03 17.30
CA PRO A 168 19.27 3.98 16.98
C PRO A 168 19.65 4.94 15.85
N ASP A 169 20.93 5.32 15.79
CA ASP A 169 21.48 6.03 14.63
C ASP A 169 21.46 5.14 13.39
N LEU A 170 20.96 5.67 12.28
CA LEU A 170 20.75 4.92 11.05
C LEU A 170 21.88 5.07 10.02
N LEU A 171 22.94 5.83 10.33
CA LEU A 171 24.04 6.05 9.37
C LEU A 171 24.68 4.74 8.88
N THR A 172 24.79 3.75 9.75
CA THR A 172 25.35 2.43 9.41
C THR A 172 24.28 1.37 9.14
N ALA A 173 23.00 1.74 9.13
CA ALA A 173 21.91 0.79 8.98
C ALA A 173 21.98 0.02 7.65
N TYR A 174 22.35 0.72 6.55
CA TYR A 174 22.47 0.05 5.27
C TYR A 174 23.63 -0.97 5.23
N ALA A 175 24.75 -0.68 5.88
CA ALA A 175 25.86 -1.64 5.96
C ALA A 175 25.49 -2.89 6.78
N ARG A 176 24.62 -2.74 7.78
CA ARG A 176 24.21 -3.84 8.68
C ARG A 176 23.12 -4.73 8.08
N TYR A 177 22.15 -4.15 7.40
CA TYR A 177 20.93 -4.86 6.99
C TYR A 177 20.76 -5.01 5.48
N GLU A 178 21.50 -4.25 4.68
CA GLU A 178 21.40 -4.21 3.22
C GLU A 178 19.96 -3.98 2.73
N ASP A 179 19.72 -4.12 1.41
CA ASP A 179 18.40 -3.89 0.82
C ASP A 179 17.31 -4.79 1.41
N LYS A 180 17.59 -6.10 1.51
CA LYS A 180 16.60 -7.09 1.95
C LYS A 180 16.21 -6.90 3.42
N GLY A 181 17.20 -6.70 4.26
CA GLY A 181 16.98 -6.51 5.71
C GLY A 181 16.25 -5.20 6.00
N LEU A 182 16.65 -4.09 5.36
CA LEU A 182 15.99 -2.81 5.51
C LEU A 182 14.56 -2.82 4.96
N ALA A 183 14.33 -3.44 3.80
CA ALA A 183 12.98 -3.59 3.26
C ALA A 183 12.06 -4.35 4.24
N ALA A 184 12.56 -5.44 4.84
CA ALA A 184 11.79 -6.21 5.82
C ALA A 184 11.52 -5.43 7.12
N LEU A 185 12.46 -4.60 7.58
CA LEU A 185 12.28 -3.73 8.74
C LEU A 185 11.24 -2.64 8.47
N LEU A 186 11.35 -1.96 7.33
CA LEU A 186 10.42 -0.91 6.92
C LEU A 186 8.99 -1.43 6.70
N ALA A 187 8.86 -2.67 6.19
CA ALA A 187 7.57 -3.32 6.03
C ALA A 187 6.87 -3.65 7.36
N ARG A 188 7.63 -3.84 8.45
CA ARG A 188 7.08 -4.16 9.78
C ARG A 188 6.78 -2.92 10.63
N GLY A 189 7.32 -1.77 10.24
CA GLY A 189 7.32 -0.57 11.06
C GLY A 189 8.36 -0.59 12.18
N CYS A 190 8.67 0.61 12.71
CA CYS A 190 9.71 0.79 13.73
C CYS A 190 9.23 0.43 15.15
N PHE A 191 7.93 0.33 15.38
CA PHE A 191 7.33 0.04 16.68
C PHE A 191 6.71 -1.35 16.73
N PRO A 192 6.72 -2.00 17.92
CA PRO A 192 5.92 -3.21 18.14
C PRO A 192 4.45 -2.95 17.79
N ARG A 193 3.79 -3.91 17.17
CA ARG A 193 2.36 -3.83 16.75
C ARG A 193 1.40 -3.32 17.81
N ALA A 194 1.72 -3.48 19.09
CA ALA A 194 0.91 -3.03 20.21
C ALA A 194 0.79 -1.50 20.34
N LEU A 195 1.65 -0.72 19.69
CA LEU A 195 1.68 0.73 19.78
C LEU A 195 1.25 1.43 18.46
N SER A 196 1.05 0.69 17.38
CA SER A 196 0.56 1.24 16.11
C SER A 196 -0.89 0.79 15.89
N ALA A 197 -1.83 1.73 15.88
CA ALA A 197 -3.22 1.48 15.51
C ALA A 197 -3.39 1.13 14.00
N ALA A 198 -2.32 1.18 13.21
CA ALA A 198 -2.32 0.88 11.78
C ALA A 198 -1.88 -0.57 11.53
N GLU A 199 -2.80 -1.39 11.08
CA GLU A 199 -2.47 -2.71 10.52
C GLU A 199 -1.77 -2.53 9.17
N GLY A 200 -0.49 -2.91 9.06
CA GLY A 200 0.24 -2.97 7.80
C GLY A 200 1.60 -2.26 7.80
N ALA A 201 2.24 -2.24 6.64
CA ALA A 201 3.49 -1.52 6.42
C ALA A 201 3.29 0.00 6.54
N MET A 202 4.17 0.68 7.28
CA MET A 202 4.13 2.15 7.44
C MET A 202 4.53 2.89 6.15
N VAL A 203 5.21 2.22 5.24
CA VAL A 203 5.70 2.78 3.98
C VAL A 203 5.24 1.94 2.81
N THR A 204 5.10 2.56 1.64
CA THR A 204 4.93 1.84 0.37
C THR A 204 6.26 1.23 -0.09
N ASP A 205 6.23 0.36 -1.10
CA ASP A 205 7.46 -0.22 -1.65
C ASP A 205 8.37 0.85 -2.28
N GLU A 206 7.79 1.86 -2.93
CA GLU A 206 8.51 3.00 -3.49
C GLU A 206 9.16 3.85 -2.39
N GLU A 207 8.42 4.15 -1.33
CA GLU A 207 8.95 4.90 -0.18
C GLU A 207 10.05 4.10 0.52
N SER A 208 9.86 2.80 0.71
CA SER A 208 10.86 1.89 1.27
C SER A 208 12.14 1.89 0.42
N PHE A 209 11.99 1.82 -0.90
CA PHE A 209 13.13 1.89 -1.82
C PHE A 209 13.86 3.23 -1.72
N ALA A 210 13.13 4.34 -1.77
CA ALA A 210 13.69 5.70 -1.69
C ALA A 210 14.45 5.91 -0.37
N VAL A 211 13.88 5.50 0.77
CA VAL A 211 14.54 5.60 2.08
C VAL A 211 15.81 4.75 2.12
N ARG A 212 15.80 3.52 1.61
CA ARG A 212 17.01 2.67 1.53
C ARG A 212 18.09 3.30 0.65
N ALA A 213 17.71 3.89 -0.48
CA ALA A 213 18.62 4.60 -1.37
C ALA A 213 19.27 5.81 -0.68
N PHE A 214 18.48 6.59 0.07
CA PHE A 214 19.00 7.71 0.85
C PHE A 214 19.94 7.25 1.97
N LEU A 215 19.62 6.20 2.72
CA LEU A 215 20.49 5.66 3.77
C LEU A 215 21.82 5.18 3.20
N LEU A 216 21.81 4.50 2.03
CA LEU A 216 23.04 4.12 1.35
C LEU A 216 23.87 5.34 0.91
N HIS A 217 23.22 6.36 0.36
CA HIS A 217 23.88 7.60 -0.06
C HIS A 217 24.52 8.32 1.13
N ALA A 218 23.76 8.53 2.20
CA ALA A 218 24.23 9.19 3.42
C ALA A 218 25.46 8.47 4.02
N MET A 219 25.44 7.15 4.08
CA MET A 219 26.56 6.34 4.54
C MET A 219 27.82 6.54 3.67
N LYS A 220 27.67 6.72 2.35
CA LYS A 220 28.81 6.92 1.44
C LYS A 220 29.41 8.32 1.56
N VAL A 221 28.57 9.33 1.77
CA VAL A 221 29.01 10.73 1.87
C VAL A 221 29.66 11.03 3.21
N ALA A 222 29.29 10.32 4.27
CA ALA A 222 29.86 10.48 5.61
C ALA A 222 31.22 9.76 5.80
N ARG A 223 31.71 9.06 4.79
CA ARG A 223 33.05 8.42 4.78
C ARG A 223 34.10 9.32 4.17
#